data_4cba660f070da21fcc0b8fd419c66af7
#
_entry.id   4cba660f070da21fcc0b8fd419c66af7
#
_cell.length_a   1.000
_cell.length_b   1.000
_cell.length_c   1.000
_cell.angle_alpha   90.00
_cell.angle_beta   90.00
_cell.angle_gamma   90.00
#
_symmetry.space_group_name_H-M   'P 1'
#
loop_
_entity.id
_entity.type
_entity.pdbx_description
1 polymer ?
#
loop_
_entity_poly.entity_id
_entity_poly.type
_entity_poly.pdbx_seq_one_letter_code
_entity_poly.pdbx_strand_id
1 'polypeptide(L)'
;MKSRWIAASAAACALALLVVPWMLRPGAASKSPGTPAGAHKSEGAANLDLTLKDMNGNAVRLADYKGKVILLNVWATWCGPCELEIPELVETYAKYKDQGVVVLGISLDDTAEMLRDYAPKKQMNYPILLMQDDFDEAYGPIFGVPVTFFIGRDGTISRRHFGPVSREQVDREIKALL
;
A
#
# COMPACT_ATOMS: atom_id res chain seq x y z
N MET A 1 -33.31 -8.52 -82.53
CA MET A 1 -33.54 -9.41 -81.42
C MET A 1 -33.39 -8.59 -80.18
N LYS A 2 -34.41 -8.58 -79.32
CA LYS A 2 -34.80 -7.43 -78.50
C LYS A 2 -34.39 -7.69 -77.02
N SER A 3 -33.69 -6.72 -76.51
CA SER A 3 -33.82 -6.07 -75.12
C SER A 3 -34.46 -6.87 -73.98
N ARG A 4 -33.65 -7.20 -73.04
CA ARG A 4 -34.12 -7.48 -71.64
C ARG A 4 -33.01 -7.12 -70.62
N TRP A 5 -32.82 -5.83 -70.41
CA TRP A 5 -31.96 -5.30 -69.38
C TRP A 5 -32.57 -4.01 -68.81
N ILE A 6 -33.62 -4.08 -68.02
CA ILE A 6 -34.03 -3.01 -67.15
C ILE A 6 -34.90 -3.68 -66.07
N ALA A 7 -34.36 -4.01 -64.94
CA ALA A 7 -35.04 -4.13 -63.66
C ALA A 7 -34.12 -4.76 -62.54
N ALA A 8 -33.09 -4.07 -62.15
CA ALA A 8 -32.36 -4.43 -60.88
C ALA A 8 -31.58 -3.24 -60.36
N SER A 9 -32.24 -2.13 -60.07
CA SER A 9 -31.54 -0.97 -59.47
C SER A 9 -32.34 -0.18 -58.43
N ALA A 10 -33.38 -0.75 -57.85
CA ALA A 10 -34.21 -0.01 -56.89
C ALA A 10 -34.21 -0.59 -55.44
N ALA A 11 -33.50 -1.66 -55.21
CA ALA A 11 -33.54 -2.32 -53.87
C ALA A 11 -32.31 -2.04 -53.00
N ALA A 12 -31.26 -1.39 -53.54
CA ALA A 12 -29.99 -1.20 -52.78
C ALA A 12 -29.90 0.10 -51.97
N CYS A 13 -30.80 1.06 -52.18
CA CYS A 13 -30.73 2.38 -51.48
C CYS A 13 -31.53 2.46 -50.17
N ALA A 14 -32.40 1.50 -49.89
CA ALA A 14 -33.24 1.58 -48.66
C ALA A 14 -32.60 1.04 -47.37
N LEU A 15 -31.52 0.28 -47.51
CA LEU A 15 -30.81 -0.32 -46.30
C LEU A 15 -29.68 0.56 -45.75
N ALA A 16 -29.24 1.59 -46.48
CA ALA A 16 -28.14 2.46 -46.05
C ALA A 16 -28.59 3.57 -45.06
N LEU A 17 -29.88 3.85 -44.90
CA LEU A 17 -30.38 4.93 -44.04
C LEU A 17 -30.72 4.52 -42.63
N LEU A 18 -30.66 3.23 -42.27
CA LEU A 18 -30.99 2.76 -40.90
C LEU A 18 -29.75 2.47 -40.04
N VAL A 19 -28.54 2.48 -40.61
CA VAL A 19 -27.30 2.17 -39.84
C VAL A 19 -26.57 3.44 -39.39
N VAL A 20 -26.80 4.59 -40.03
CA VAL A 20 -26.08 5.85 -39.74
C VAL A 20 -26.47 6.50 -38.40
N PRO A 21 -27.71 6.42 -37.86
CA PRO A 21 -28.02 7.06 -36.57
C PRO A 21 -27.45 6.36 -35.36
N TRP A 22 -26.86 5.15 -35.50
CA TRP A 22 -26.29 4.44 -34.32
C TRP A 22 -24.82 4.80 -34.06
N MET A 23 -24.11 5.36 -35.04
CA MET A 23 -22.71 5.79 -34.88
C MET A 23 -22.54 7.22 -34.31
N LEU A 24 -23.62 8.00 -34.23
CA LEU A 24 -23.60 9.38 -33.70
C LEU A 24 -24.25 9.54 -32.35
N ARG A 25 -24.26 8.46 -31.52
CA ARG A 25 -24.56 8.65 -30.12
C ARG A 25 -23.31 9.25 -29.45
N PRO A 26 -23.39 10.50 -28.90
CA PRO A 26 -22.31 11.01 -28.07
C PRO A 26 -22.11 9.99 -26.95
N GLY A 27 -20.90 9.48 -26.87
CA GLY A 27 -20.52 8.51 -25.84
C GLY A 27 -20.97 9.04 -24.49
N ALA A 28 -21.93 8.35 -23.86
CA ALA A 28 -22.21 8.55 -22.46
C ALA A 28 -20.90 8.32 -21.75
N ALA A 29 -20.29 9.40 -21.24
CA ALA A 29 -19.16 9.32 -20.36
C ALA A 29 -19.58 8.40 -19.23
N SER A 30 -19.07 7.18 -19.26
CA SER A 30 -19.15 6.24 -18.16
C SER A 30 -18.49 6.93 -16.98
N LYS A 31 -19.27 7.60 -16.14
CA LYS A 31 -18.87 7.88 -14.77
C LYS A 31 -18.66 6.53 -14.13
N SER A 32 -17.42 6.07 -14.08
CA SER A 32 -17.01 5.05 -13.13
C SER A 32 -17.57 5.49 -11.78
N PRO A 33 -18.38 4.65 -11.12
CA PRO A 33 -18.74 4.94 -9.73
C PRO A 33 -17.41 5.03 -9.00
N GLY A 34 -17.07 6.24 -8.52
CA GLY A 34 -15.95 6.44 -7.64
C GLY A 34 -16.13 5.45 -6.49
N THR A 35 -15.18 4.52 -6.36
CA THR A 35 -15.12 3.64 -5.19
C THR A 35 -15.17 4.54 -3.97
N PRO A 36 -16.15 4.38 -3.05
CA PRO A 36 -16.18 5.17 -1.84
C PRO A 36 -14.86 4.95 -1.13
N ALA A 37 -14.10 6.04 -0.91
CA ALA A 37 -12.95 6.03 -0.03
C ALA A 37 -13.47 5.59 1.35
N GLY A 38 -13.12 4.37 1.80
CA GLY A 38 -13.36 4.04 3.18
C GLY A 38 -13.94 2.68 3.55
N ALA A 39 -13.83 1.65 2.72
CA ALA A 39 -14.08 0.29 3.22
C ALA A 39 -12.86 -0.58 2.90
N HIS A 40 -11.75 -0.38 3.64
CA HIS A 40 -10.68 -1.34 3.62
C HIS A 40 -11.16 -2.60 4.35
N LYS A 41 -11.23 -3.72 3.64
CA LYS A 41 -11.44 -5.02 4.27
C LYS A 41 -10.21 -5.26 5.14
N SER A 42 -10.38 -5.32 6.46
CA SER A 42 -9.29 -5.61 7.38
C SER A 42 -8.64 -6.96 7.03
N GLU A 43 -7.32 -7.04 7.12
CA GLU A 43 -6.57 -8.28 6.85
C GLU A 43 -6.53 -9.21 8.07
N GLY A 44 -7.20 -8.85 9.16
CA GLY A 44 -7.24 -9.60 10.41
C GLY A 44 -6.50 -8.93 11.57
N ALA A 45 -6.37 -9.64 12.68
CA ALA A 45 -5.64 -9.15 13.85
C ALA A 45 -4.13 -9.24 13.63
N ALA A 46 -3.39 -8.19 14.00
CA ALA A 46 -1.95 -8.21 14.05
C ALA A 46 -1.47 -9.08 15.23
N ASN A 47 -0.44 -9.89 15.02
CA ASN A 47 0.19 -10.62 16.12
C ASN A 47 1.16 -9.68 16.84
N LEU A 48 0.68 -9.07 17.92
CA LEU A 48 1.49 -8.18 18.76
C LEU A 48 2.20 -8.91 19.92
N ASP A 49 2.12 -10.23 20.00
CA ASP A 49 2.78 -10.99 21.07
C ASP A 49 4.24 -11.36 20.72
N LEU A 50 4.73 -10.90 19.57
CA LEU A 50 6.13 -11.07 19.17
C LEU A 50 7.07 -10.21 20.00
N THR A 51 8.27 -10.75 20.24
CA THR A 51 9.39 -10.04 20.85
C THR A 51 10.59 -10.09 19.90
N LEU A 52 10.97 -8.95 19.37
CA LEU A 52 12.08 -8.80 18.42
C LEU A 52 13.27 -8.13 19.12
N LYS A 53 14.46 -8.23 18.54
CA LYS A 53 15.63 -7.50 19.02
C LYS A 53 15.78 -6.19 18.26
N ASP A 54 16.09 -5.10 18.97
CA ASP A 54 16.53 -3.86 18.33
C ASP A 54 17.99 -3.96 17.85
N MET A 55 18.44 -2.93 17.13
CA MET A 55 19.83 -2.86 16.65
C MET A 55 20.89 -2.78 17.75
N ASN A 56 20.49 -2.61 19.02
CA ASN A 56 21.37 -2.60 20.20
C ASN A 56 21.30 -3.94 20.99
N GLY A 57 20.49 -4.88 20.51
CA GLY A 57 20.31 -6.19 21.13
C GLY A 57 19.26 -6.23 22.23
N ASN A 58 18.56 -5.12 22.51
CA ASN A 58 17.49 -5.09 23.50
C ASN A 58 16.25 -5.80 22.98
N ALA A 59 15.55 -6.53 23.85
CA ALA A 59 14.27 -7.13 23.55
C ALA A 59 13.18 -6.06 23.50
N VAL A 60 12.42 -6.01 22.40
CA VAL A 60 11.30 -5.10 22.17
C VAL A 60 10.05 -5.93 21.93
N ARG A 61 9.09 -5.85 22.83
CA ARG A 61 7.81 -6.56 22.70
C ARG A 61 6.84 -5.69 21.89
N LEU A 62 6.26 -6.22 20.82
CA LEU A 62 5.25 -5.50 20.06
C LEU A 62 3.99 -5.22 20.89
N ALA A 63 3.74 -6.04 21.92
CA ALA A 63 2.66 -5.83 22.88
C ALA A 63 2.74 -4.50 23.64
N ASP A 64 3.93 -3.92 23.80
CA ASP A 64 4.14 -2.63 24.48
C ASP A 64 3.57 -1.44 23.67
N TYR A 65 3.19 -1.69 22.42
CA TYR A 65 2.56 -0.71 21.53
C TYR A 65 1.05 -0.93 21.36
N LYS A 66 0.42 -1.87 22.11
CA LYS A 66 -1.04 -2.05 22.11
C LYS A 66 -1.75 -0.74 22.46
N GLY A 67 -2.84 -0.43 21.76
CA GLY A 67 -3.58 0.82 21.92
C GLY A 67 -3.03 2.01 21.14
N LYS A 68 -1.90 1.85 20.45
CA LYS A 68 -1.37 2.84 19.50
C LYS A 68 -1.74 2.49 18.06
N VAL A 69 -1.72 3.48 17.18
CA VAL A 69 -1.66 3.24 15.74
C VAL A 69 -0.22 2.85 15.40
N ILE A 70 -0.04 1.70 14.74
CA ILE A 70 1.30 1.17 14.44
C ILE A 70 1.48 1.14 12.91
N LEU A 71 2.55 1.79 12.44
CA LEU A 71 3.10 1.59 11.11
C LEU A 71 4.26 0.61 11.26
N LEU A 72 4.05 -0.65 10.89
CA LEU A 72 5.08 -1.67 10.90
C LEU A 72 5.60 -1.81 9.47
N ASN A 73 6.81 -1.29 9.25
CA ASN A 73 7.43 -1.20 7.92
C ASN A 73 8.57 -2.21 7.82
N VAL A 74 8.48 -3.12 6.87
CA VAL A 74 9.52 -4.12 6.56
C VAL A 74 10.39 -3.59 5.44
N TRP A 75 11.71 -3.55 5.67
CA TRP A 75 12.67 -2.90 4.79
C TRP A 75 14.06 -3.54 4.87
N ALA A 76 15.04 -3.04 4.09
CA ALA A 76 16.45 -3.45 4.18
C ALA A 76 17.37 -2.31 3.71
N THR A 77 18.63 -2.32 4.16
CA THR A 77 19.64 -1.32 3.79
C THR A 77 20.02 -1.34 2.32
N TRP A 78 19.90 -2.48 1.67
CA TRP A 78 20.18 -2.69 0.23
C TRP A 78 18.98 -2.41 -0.67
N CYS A 79 17.83 -2.04 -0.11
CA CYS A 79 16.58 -1.83 -0.83
C CYS A 79 16.45 -0.36 -1.29
N GLY A 80 16.72 -0.08 -2.56
CA GLY A 80 16.62 1.26 -3.11
C GLY A 80 15.24 1.93 -2.93
N PRO A 81 14.12 1.25 -3.24
CA PRO A 81 12.79 1.81 -2.97
C PRO A 81 12.52 2.11 -1.48
N CYS A 82 13.07 1.31 -0.56
CA CYS A 82 12.95 1.56 0.89
C CYS A 82 13.66 2.86 1.29
N GLU A 83 14.81 3.14 0.67
CA GLU A 83 15.56 4.37 0.93
C GLU A 83 14.75 5.64 0.60
N LEU A 84 13.87 5.56 -0.41
CA LEU A 84 13.04 6.69 -0.82
C LEU A 84 11.93 7.02 0.20
N GLU A 85 11.43 6.03 0.95
CA GLU A 85 10.35 6.24 1.92
C GLU A 85 10.84 6.59 3.34
N ILE A 86 12.12 6.30 3.67
CA ILE A 86 12.66 6.59 5.01
C ILE A 86 12.43 8.04 5.45
N PRO A 87 12.70 9.09 4.65
CA PRO A 87 12.43 10.46 5.04
C PRO A 87 10.96 10.69 5.39
N GLU A 88 10.04 10.09 4.65
CA GLU A 88 8.60 10.20 4.89
C GLU A 88 8.20 9.57 6.23
N LEU A 89 8.79 8.42 6.56
CA LEU A 89 8.56 7.73 7.83
C LEU A 89 9.17 8.50 9.01
N VAL A 90 10.35 9.10 8.84
CA VAL A 90 11.02 9.97 9.84
C VAL A 90 10.13 11.15 10.19
N GLU A 91 9.64 11.88 9.17
CA GLU A 91 8.74 13.02 9.38
C GLU A 91 7.40 12.61 9.95
N THR A 92 6.86 11.47 9.51
CA THR A 92 5.61 10.90 10.04
C THR A 92 5.74 10.62 11.52
N TYR A 93 6.80 9.94 11.94
CA TYR A 93 6.99 9.63 13.35
C TYR A 93 7.17 10.90 14.19
N ALA A 94 7.98 11.86 13.72
CA ALA A 94 8.14 13.14 14.39
C ALA A 94 6.81 13.89 14.58
N LYS A 95 5.93 13.85 13.58
CA LYS A 95 4.64 14.54 13.58
C LYS A 95 3.58 13.88 14.48
N TYR A 96 3.53 12.55 14.53
CA TYR A 96 2.39 11.82 15.10
C TYR A 96 2.71 11.05 16.39
N LYS A 97 3.98 10.93 16.81
CA LYS A 97 4.36 10.16 18.02
C LYS A 97 3.60 10.57 19.27
N ASP A 98 3.39 11.87 19.47
CA ASP A 98 2.69 12.42 20.63
C ASP A 98 1.16 12.26 20.55
N GLN A 99 0.66 11.80 19.39
CA GLN A 99 -0.75 11.48 19.16
C GLN A 99 -1.05 9.98 19.30
N GLY A 100 -0.08 9.20 19.78
CA GLY A 100 -0.21 7.76 19.97
C GLY A 100 0.01 6.95 18.68
N VAL A 101 0.84 7.46 17.76
CA VAL A 101 1.32 6.73 16.60
C VAL A 101 2.75 6.27 16.84
N VAL A 102 3.09 5.07 16.38
CA VAL A 102 4.46 4.56 16.35
C VAL A 102 4.80 4.04 14.96
N VAL A 103 6.03 4.29 14.53
CA VAL A 103 6.65 3.63 13.38
C VAL A 103 7.63 2.60 13.92
N LEU A 104 7.56 1.37 13.41
CA LEU A 104 8.48 0.28 13.73
C LEU A 104 9.11 -0.21 12.43
N GLY A 105 10.41 -0.04 12.27
CA GLY A 105 11.14 -0.55 11.11
C GLY A 105 11.65 -1.97 11.38
N ILE A 106 11.16 -2.96 10.64
CA ILE A 106 11.61 -4.36 10.71
C ILE A 106 12.61 -4.58 9.58
N SER A 107 13.88 -4.74 9.93
CA SER A 107 14.94 -4.92 8.95
C SER A 107 15.17 -6.38 8.59
N LEU A 108 15.29 -6.65 7.29
CA LEU A 108 15.75 -7.94 6.76
C LEU A 108 17.27 -8.10 6.79
N ASP A 109 18.02 -7.08 7.21
CA ASP A 109 19.48 -7.14 7.27
C ASP A 109 19.95 -8.14 8.33
N ASP A 110 21.01 -8.86 8.02
CA ASP A 110 21.49 -9.97 8.83
C ASP A 110 22.18 -9.52 10.13
N THR A 111 22.64 -8.27 10.22
CA THR A 111 23.44 -7.80 11.35
C THR A 111 22.95 -6.46 11.93
N ALA A 112 22.94 -6.39 13.25
CA ALA A 112 22.69 -5.15 13.98
C ALA A 112 23.75 -4.07 13.72
N GLU A 113 24.99 -4.47 13.36
CA GLU A 113 26.08 -3.55 13.06
C GLU A 113 25.78 -2.71 11.82
N MET A 114 25.29 -3.35 10.73
CA MET A 114 24.87 -2.63 9.53
C MET A 114 23.81 -1.56 9.86
N LEU A 115 22.86 -1.89 10.71
CA LEU A 115 21.79 -0.97 11.11
C LEU A 115 22.31 0.19 11.95
N ARG A 116 23.23 -0.07 12.90
CA ARG A 116 23.85 0.98 13.70
C ARG A 116 24.63 2.00 12.87
N ASP A 117 25.21 1.55 11.77
CA ASP A 117 25.92 2.42 10.84
C ASP A 117 25.00 3.17 9.87
N TYR A 118 23.91 2.52 9.46
CA TYR A 118 22.99 3.03 8.44
C TYR A 118 21.97 4.03 9.02
N ALA A 119 21.34 3.69 10.13
CA ALA A 119 20.23 4.45 10.69
C ALA A 119 20.58 5.92 11.01
N PRO A 120 21.75 6.23 11.61
CA PRO A 120 22.13 7.64 11.84
C PRO A 120 22.34 8.41 10.56
N LYS A 121 22.91 7.79 9.51
CA LYS A 121 23.13 8.44 8.20
C LYS A 121 21.83 8.82 7.52
N LYS A 122 20.76 8.07 7.78
CA LYS A 122 19.40 8.30 7.26
C LYS A 122 18.51 9.07 8.25
N GLN A 123 19.05 9.50 9.39
CA GLN A 123 18.34 10.22 10.45
C GLN A 123 17.08 9.50 10.95
N MET A 124 17.11 8.15 10.94
CA MET A 124 15.98 7.35 11.40
C MET A 124 15.77 7.56 12.89
N ASN A 125 14.60 8.08 13.26
CA ASN A 125 14.25 8.53 14.61
C ASN A 125 13.23 7.62 15.31
N TYR A 126 12.91 6.49 14.72
CA TYR A 126 11.95 5.48 15.19
C TYR A 126 12.65 4.15 15.50
N PRO A 127 12.03 3.26 16.30
CA PRO A 127 12.58 1.95 16.63
C PRO A 127 12.87 1.11 15.38
N ILE A 128 14.09 0.55 15.33
CA ILE A 128 14.52 -0.36 14.27
C ILE A 128 14.80 -1.71 14.90
N LEU A 129 14.12 -2.73 14.40
CA LEU A 129 14.13 -4.09 14.91
C LEU A 129 14.67 -5.02 13.82
N LEU A 130 15.33 -6.08 14.23
CA LEU A 130 15.80 -7.15 13.34
C LEU A 130 14.65 -8.14 13.11
N MET A 131 14.46 -8.54 11.87
CA MET A 131 13.54 -9.62 11.55
C MET A 131 14.03 -10.92 12.19
N GLN A 132 13.10 -11.73 12.67
CA GLN A 132 13.31 -13.07 13.20
C GLN A 132 12.38 -14.05 12.50
N ASP A 133 12.70 -15.35 12.58
CA ASP A 133 11.99 -16.40 11.84
C ASP A 133 10.48 -16.45 12.15
N ASP A 134 10.07 -16.14 13.37
CA ASP A 134 8.67 -16.10 13.81
C ASP A 134 7.86 -14.92 13.23
N PHE A 135 8.53 -13.93 12.64
CA PHE A 135 7.86 -12.80 12.01
C PHE A 135 7.05 -13.21 10.77
N ASP A 136 7.62 -14.04 9.90
CA ASP A 136 6.94 -14.55 8.70
C ASP A 136 5.73 -15.42 9.05
N GLU A 137 5.80 -16.18 10.16
CA GLU A 137 4.65 -16.94 10.67
C GLU A 137 3.53 -16.03 11.14
N ALA A 138 3.87 -14.89 11.73
CA ALA A 138 2.93 -13.96 12.33
C ALA A 138 2.27 -13.01 11.34
N TYR A 139 3.00 -12.56 10.31
CA TYR A 139 2.57 -11.52 9.37
C TYR A 139 2.46 -12.03 7.92
N GLY A 140 2.74 -13.31 7.72
CA GLY A 140 2.81 -13.96 6.41
C GLY A 140 4.12 -13.68 5.67
N PRO A 141 4.41 -14.46 4.62
CA PRO A 141 5.69 -14.40 3.93
C PRO A 141 5.92 -13.03 3.29
N ILE A 142 7.13 -12.50 3.48
CA ILE A 142 7.58 -11.25 2.88
C ILE A 142 8.34 -11.55 1.59
N PHE A 143 7.64 -11.47 0.46
CA PHE A 143 8.22 -11.78 -0.86
C PHE A 143 9.05 -10.63 -1.46
N GLY A 144 9.02 -9.46 -0.85
CA GLY A 144 9.76 -8.29 -1.31
C GLY A 144 9.55 -7.09 -0.40
N VAL A 145 10.46 -6.14 -0.46
CA VAL A 145 10.44 -4.92 0.36
C VAL A 145 10.42 -3.67 -0.53
N PRO A 146 9.83 -2.55 -0.03
CA PRO A 146 9.23 -2.39 1.29
C PRO A 146 7.80 -2.92 1.37
N VAL A 147 7.38 -3.29 2.59
CA VAL A 147 5.99 -3.62 2.92
C VAL A 147 5.61 -2.89 4.20
N THR A 148 4.49 -2.17 4.20
CA THR A 148 4.00 -1.45 5.37
C THR A 148 2.64 -1.99 5.80
N PHE A 149 2.55 -2.41 7.07
CA PHE A 149 1.29 -2.75 7.72
C PHE A 149 0.81 -1.54 8.53
N PHE A 150 -0.42 -1.11 8.27
CA PHE A 150 -1.11 -0.10 9.04
C PHE A 150 -2.03 -0.79 10.05
N ILE A 151 -1.74 -0.64 11.33
CA ILE A 151 -2.43 -1.36 12.41
C ILE A 151 -3.14 -0.33 13.28
N GLY A 152 -4.43 -0.53 13.49
CA GLY A 152 -5.27 0.30 14.33
C GLY A 152 -5.02 0.13 15.82
N ARG A 153 -5.60 1.01 16.63
CA ARG A 153 -5.50 0.95 18.10
C ARG A 153 -6.09 -0.32 18.70
N ASP A 154 -7.02 -0.93 18.00
CA ASP A 154 -7.64 -2.22 18.35
C ASP A 154 -6.77 -3.44 17.99
N GLY A 155 -5.59 -3.21 17.36
CA GLY A 155 -4.70 -4.25 16.90
C GLY A 155 -5.11 -4.88 15.57
N THR A 156 -6.09 -4.31 14.86
CA THR A 156 -6.50 -4.82 13.55
C THR A 156 -5.60 -4.26 12.44
N ILE A 157 -5.11 -5.12 11.55
CA ILE A 157 -4.42 -4.69 10.32
C ILE A 157 -5.48 -4.10 9.38
N SER A 158 -5.51 -2.78 9.26
CA SER A 158 -6.43 -2.09 8.36
C SER A 158 -5.96 -2.18 6.91
N ARG A 159 -4.64 -2.23 6.69
CA ARG A 159 -4.04 -2.29 5.35
C ARG A 159 -2.63 -2.88 5.40
N ARG A 160 -2.33 -3.70 4.40
CA ARG A 160 -0.98 -4.08 4.00
C ARG A 160 -0.66 -3.40 2.66
N HIS A 161 0.41 -2.61 2.62
CA HIS A 161 0.85 -1.91 1.42
C HIS A 161 2.17 -2.49 0.93
N PHE A 162 2.25 -2.78 -0.36
CA PHE A 162 3.47 -3.24 -1.03
C PHE A 162 4.09 -2.11 -1.84
N GLY A 163 5.38 -1.93 -1.71
CA GLY A 163 6.13 -0.83 -2.33
C GLY A 163 6.25 0.39 -1.41
N PRO A 164 6.99 1.44 -1.85
CA PRO A 164 7.23 2.62 -1.04
C PRO A 164 5.94 3.41 -0.79
N VAL A 165 5.81 3.95 0.42
CA VAL A 165 4.67 4.80 0.81
C VAL A 165 5.02 6.27 0.61
N SER A 166 4.05 7.06 0.10
CA SER A 166 4.16 8.52 0.07
C SER A 166 3.62 9.15 1.36
N ARG A 167 4.04 10.38 1.64
CA ARG A 167 3.55 11.17 2.78
C ARG A 167 2.03 11.29 2.80
N GLU A 168 1.43 11.62 1.66
CA GLU A 168 -0.02 11.80 1.54
C GLU A 168 -0.76 10.49 1.84
N GLN A 169 -0.18 9.37 1.41
CA GLN A 169 -0.75 8.06 1.68
C GLN A 169 -0.67 7.75 3.18
N VAL A 170 0.50 7.91 3.79
CA VAL A 170 0.71 7.67 5.22
C VAL A 170 -0.19 8.56 6.07
N ASP A 171 -0.23 9.87 5.77
CA ASP A 171 -1.10 10.84 6.46
C ASP A 171 -2.58 10.43 6.40
N ARG A 172 -3.06 9.99 5.24
CA ARG A 172 -4.44 9.54 5.06
C ARG A 172 -4.75 8.31 5.91
N GLU A 173 -3.88 7.29 5.85
CA GLU A 173 -4.08 6.04 6.60
C GLU A 173 -4.02 6.29 8.12
N ILE A 174 -3.05 7.08 8.61
CA ILE A 174 -2.96 7.43 10.03
C ILE A 174 -4.21 8.16 10.51
N LYS A 175 -4.67 9.19 9.77
CA LYS A 175 -5.87 9.96 10.14
C LYS A 175 -7.14 9.12 10.19
N ALA A 176 -7.21 8.05 9.41
CA ALA A 176 -8.33 7.11 9.45
C ALA A 176 -8.29 6.18 10.67
N LEU A 177 -7.13 6.03 11.33
CA LEU A 177 -6.90 5.15 12.47
C LEU A 177 -6.80 5.88 13.82
N LEU A 178 -6.67 7.21 13.82
CA LEU A 178 -6.64 8.05 15.03
C LEU A 178 -8.03 8.25 15.61
#